data_b4d8e3acd88ec4fe2f2c6ad1b9ffae18
#
_entry.id   b4d8e3acd88ec4fe2f2c6ad1b9ffae18
#
_cell.length_a   1.000
_cell.length_b   1.000
_cell.length_c   1.000
_cell.angle_alpha   90.00
_cell.angle_beta   90.00
_cell.angle_gamma   90.00
#
_symmetry.space_group_name_H-M   'P 1'
#
loop_
_entity.id
_entity.type
_entity.pdbx_description
1 polymer ?
#
loop_
_entity_poly.entity_id
_entity_poly.type
_entity_poly.pdbx_seq_one_letter_code
_entity_poly.pdbx_strand_id
1 'polypeptide(L)'
;MRKLILIIFVFSALPLCAQNKSYHGDGIDDYLRFVPLVSTYALKVSGVESASSWKRLVVNTATSCALTVGVTWALKSVVKDKRPDGTGNDAFPSGHTSFAFAGATILHKEYGKVSPWISVAGYGVATLTAVDRVRRHRHEWDDVLAGAAIGVLATEAGYRLGDLITGEHSRYSVGVSPEGVTVCVQL
;
A
#
# COMPACT_ATOMS: atom_id res chain seq x y z
N MET A 1 21.48 -3.32 15.26
CA MET A 1 20.74 -4.54 15.67
C MET A 1 19.62 -4.27 16.69
N ARG A 2 19.80 -3.45 17.75
CA ARG A 2 18.72 -3.18 18.74
C ARG A 2 17.47 -2.50 18.18
N LYS A 3 17.58 -1.70 17.08
CA LYS A 3 16.42 -1.02 16.45
C LYS A 3 15.58 -1.94 15.55
N LEU A 4 16.12 -3.07 15.08
CA LEU A 4 15.40 -4.06 14.27
C LEU A 4 14.47 -4.93 15.12
N ILE A 5 14.85 -5.18 16.38
CA ILE A 5 14.10 -6.04 17.33
C ILE A 5 12.78 -5.38 17.73
N LEU A 6 12.73 -4.03 17.81
CA LEU A 6 11.52 -3.30 18.18
C LEU A 6 10.39 -3.41 17.14
N ILE A 7 10.76 -3.55 15.86
CA ILE A 7 9.79 -3.66 14.74
C ILE A 7 9.14 -5.06 14.74
N ILE A 8 9.87 -6.10 15.14
CA ILE A 8 9.36 -7.48 15.21
C ILE A 8 8.37 -7.63 16.36
N PHE A 9 8.54 -6.90 17.48
CA PHE A 9 7.67 -7.00 18.64
C PHE A 9 6.26 -6.40 18.44
N VAL A 10 6.10 -5.45 17.53
CA VAL A 10 4.77 -4.87 17.20
C VAL A 10 3.91 -5.86 16.40
N PHE A 11 4.54 -6.78 15.64
CA PHE A 11 3.83 -7.79 14.85
C PHE A 11 3.39 -9.04 15.63
N SER A 12 4.00 -9.31 16.80
CA SER A 12 3.69 -10.51 17.57
C SER A 12 2.48 -10.38 18.50
N ALA A 13 1.90 -9.21 18.63
CA ALA A 13 0.80 -8.91 19.56
C ALA A 13 -0.60 -8.98 18.94
N LEU A 14 -0.76 -9.46 17.69
CA LEU A 14 -2.08 -9.59 17.07
C LEU A 14 -2.70 -10.94 17.45
N PRO A 15 -3.76 -10.97 18.27
CA PRO A 15 -4.44 -12.22 18.59
C PRO A 15 -5.16 -12.73 17.33
N LEU A 16 -4.78 -13.91 16.84
CA LEU A 16 -5.53 -14.69 15.86
C LEU A 16 -6.82 -15.22 16.51
N CYS A 17 -7.79 -14.36 16.73
CA CYS A 17 -9.13 -14.81 17.13
C CYS A 17 -9.94 -15.12 15.88
N ALA A 18 -9.98 -16.40 15.52
CA ALA A 18 -10.97 -16.93 14.60
C ALA A 18 -12.35 -16.89 15.29
N GLN A 19 -13.16 -15.90 15.02
CA GLN A 19 -14.57 -15.90 15.39
C GLN A 19 -15.45 -15.89 14.15
N ASN A 20 -16.19 -16.99 14.01
CA ASN A 20 -17.21 -17.18 12.99
C ASN A 20 -18.49 -16.44 13.42
N LYS A 21 -18.60 -15.15 13.08
CA LYS A 21 -19.82 -14.36 13.20
C LYS A 21 -19.92 -13.42 12.02
N SER A 22 -21.11 -13.36 11.41
CA SER A 22 -21.47 -12.28 10.47
C SER A 22 -21.40 -10.95 11.24
N TYR A 23 -20.22 -10.34 11.22
CA TYR A 23 -19.93 -9.15 12.02
C TYR A 23 -20.21 -7.92 11.17
N HIS A 24 -21.24 -7.18 11.53
CA HIS A 24 -21.57 -5.85 10.99
C HIS A 24 -20.83 -4.75 11.77
N GLY A 25 -19.52 -4.92 11.99
CA GLY A 25 -18.71 -3.98 12.74
C GLY A 25 -17.34 -3.75 12.07
N ASP A 26 -16.58 -2.81 12.62
CA ASP A 26 -15.22 -2.50 12.21
C ASP A 26 -14.34 -3.76 12.29
N GLY A 27 -13.66 -4.08 11.21
CA GLY A 27 -12.74 -5.20 11.14
C GLY A 27 -11.30 -4.78 11.36
N ILE A 28 -10.43 -5.75 11.55
CA ILE A 28 -9.00 -5.49 11.62
C ILE A 28 -8.48 -4.84 10.33
N ASP A 29 -9.12 -5.11 9.20
CA ASP A 29 -8.84 -4.55 7.88
C ASP A 29 -9.03 -3.02 7.82
N ASP A 30 -9.91 -2.47 8.66
CA ASP A 30 -10.11 -1.02 8.77
C ASP A 30 -8.85 -0.30 9.28
N TYR A 31 -8.05 -0.98 10.10
CA TYR A 31 -6.76 -0.49 10.60
C TYR A 31 -5.59 -0.96 9.76
N LEU A 32 -5.57 -2.23 9.36
CA LEU A 32 -4.46 -2.82 8.60
C LEU A 32 -4.17 -2.09 7.29
N ARG A 33 -5.19 -1.57 6.61
CA ARG A 33 -5.01 -0.82 5.36
C ARG A 33 -4.10 0.40 5.49
N PHE A 34 -3.99 0.98 6.69
CA PHE A 34 -3.14 2.16 6.93
C PHE A 34 -1.72 1.79 7.37
N VAL A 35 -1.51 0.57 7.87
CA VAL A 35 -0.23 0.15 8.47
C VAL A 35 0.96 0.35 7.53
N PRO A 36 0.93 -0.05 6.24
CA PRO A 36 2.09 0.15 5.37
C PRO A 36 2.43 1.62 5.17
N LEU A 37 1.41 2.46 4.98
CA LEU A 37 1.59 3.90 4.80
C LEU A 37 2.13 4.58 6.06
N VAL A 38 1.56 4.28 7.23
CA VAL A 38 2.02 4.79 8.52
C VAL A 38 3.45 4.34 8.79
N SER A 39 3.80 3.08 8.46
CA SER A 39 5.16 2.57 8.59
C SER A 39 6.16 3.35 7.76
N THR A 40 5.78 3.81 6.54
CA THR A 40 6.64 4.66 5.71
C THR A 40 7.05 5.93 6.44
N TYR A 41 6.10 6.63 7.03
CA TYR A 41 6.38 7.87 7.76
C TYR A 41 7.09 7.62 9.10
N ALA A 42 6.73 6.55 9.80
CA ALA A 42 7.39 6.16 11.05
C ALA A 42 8.89 5.87 10.83
N LEU A 43 9.23 5.14 9.77
CA LEU A 43 10.63 4.88 9.39
C LEU A 43 11.36 6.18 9.03
N LYS A 44 10.69 7.10 8.31
CA LYS A 44 11.27 8.40 7.95
C LYS A 44 11.60 9.26 9.18
N VAL A 45 10.66 9.35 10.12
CA VAL A 45 10.85 10.09 11.39
C VAL A 45 11.91 9.43 12.26
N SER A 46 12.02 8.10 12.24
CA SER A 46 13.07 7.36 12.96
C SER A 46 14.48 7.52 12.37
N GLY A 47 14.63 8.30 11.29
CA GLY A 47 15.92 8.55 10.66
C GLY A 47 16.43 7.40 9.78
N VAL A 48 15.55 6.44 9.40
CA VAL A 48 15.91 5.44 8.39
C VAL A 48 15.98 6.13 7.03
N GLU A 49 17.07 5.95 6.32
CA GLU A 49 17.29 6.59 5.02
C GLU A 49 16.24 6.10 4.00
N SER A 50 15.52 7.02 3.39
CA SER A 50 14.51 6.74 2.36
C SER A 50 14.99 7.22 0.99
N ALA A 51 14.36 6.71 -0.07
CA ALA A 51 14.67 7.10 -1.44
C ALA A 51 14.29 8.55 -1.78
N SER A 52 13.46 9.20 -0.95
CA SER A 52 12.91 10.53 -1.21
C SER A 52 13.31 11.55 -0.14
N SER A 53 13.38 12.83 -0.54
CA SER A 53 13.31 13.96 0.39
C SER A 53 11.95 14.00 1.11
N TRP A 54 11.80 14.81 2.16
CA TRP A 54 10.49 14.99 2.79
C TRP A 54 9.45 15.57 1.84
N LYS A 55 9.84 16.58 1.05
CA LYS A 55 8.97 17.21 0.05
C LYS A 55 8.47 16.19 -0.98
N ARG A 56 9.41 15.44 -1.58
CA ARG A 56 9.10 14.42 -2.57
C ARG A 56 8.21 13.32 -2.00
N LEU A 57 8.50 12.81 -0.79
CA LEU A 57 7.69 11.78 -0.13
C LEU A 57 6.24 12.24 0.06
N VAL A 58 6.03 13.45 0.59
CA VAL A 58 4.68 13.97 0.85
C VAL A 58 3.90 14.16 -0.45
N VAL A 59 4.52 14.77 -1.47
CA VAL A 59 3.85 15.00 -2.76
C VAL A 59 3.53 13.67 -3.45
N ASN A 60 4.49 12.73 -3.50
CA ASN A 60 4.27 11.42 -4.11
C ASN A 60 3.22 10.59 -3.37
N THR A 61 3.17 10.68 -2.05
CA THR A 61 2.10 10.05 -1.26
C THR A 61 0.75 10.66 -1.59
N ALA A 62 0.66 11.99 -1.61
CA ALA A 62 -0.60 12.69 -1.88
C ALA A 62 -1.14 12.38 -3.29
N THR A 63 -0.29 12.42 -4.32
CA THR A 63 -0.66 12.08 -5.69
C THR A 63 -1.06 10.62 -5.84
N SER A 64 -0.33 9.70 -5.20
CA SER A 64 -0.64 8.27 -5.21
C SER A 64 -1.98 7.96 -4.53
N CYS A 65 -2.22 8.54 -3.34
CA CYS A 65 -3.48 8.36 -2.63
C CYS A 65 -4.65 8.99 -3.41
N ALA A 66 -4.48 10.19 -3.97
CA ALA A 66 -5.51 10.85 -4.76
C ALA A 66 -5.90 10.03 -6.00
N LEU A 67 -4.92 9.50 -6.73
CA LEU A 67 -5.19 8.63 -7.88
C LEU A 67 -5.84 7.31 -7.46
N THR A 68 -5.35 6.66 -6.40
CA THR A 68 -5.93 5.41 -5.90
C THR A 68 -7.39 5.58 -5.50
N VAL A 69 -7.69 6.61 -4.71
CA VAL A 69 -9.06 6.91 -4.26
C VAL A 69 -9.93 7.32 -5.45
N GLY A 70 -9.42 8.21 -6.32
CA GLY A 70 -10.15 8.70 -7.49
C GLY A 70 -10.55 7.59 -8.46
N VAL A 71 -9.60 6.72 -8.84
CA VAL A 71 -9.86 5.58 -9.72
C VAL A 71 -10.81 4.57 -9.07
N THR A 72 -10.59 4.25 -7.79
CA THR A 72 -11.46 3.33 -7.05
C THR A 72 -12.89 3.87 -6.98
N TRP A 73 -13.05 5.15 -6.65
CA TRP A 73 -14.39 5.78 -6.57
C TRP A 73 -15.06 5.87 -7.93
N ALA A 74 -14.33 6.23 -8.99
CA ALA A 74 -14.86 6.30 -10.35
C ALA A 74 -15.39 4.92 -10.80
N LEU A 75 -14.62 3.86 -10.57
CA LEU A 75 -15.07 2.50 -10.89
C LEU A 75 -16.29 2.06 -10.08
N LYS A 76 -16.32 2.35 -8.76
CA LYS A 76 -17.50 2.09 -7.91
C LYS A 76 -18.75 2.82 -8.37
N SER A 77 -18.62 4.00 -8.94
CA SER A 77 -19.76 4.78 -9.44
C SER A 77 -20.36 4.20 -10.72
N VAL A 78 -19.54 3.53 -11.54
CA VAL A 78 -19.94 2.93 -12.82
C VAL A 78 -20.34 1.47 -12.66
N VAL A 79 -19.53 0.69 -11.95
CA VAL A 79 -19.75 -0.74 -11.73
C VAL A 79 -20.64 -0.92 -10.50
N LYS A 80 -21.91 -1.29 -10.73
CA LYS A 80 -22.88 -1.54 -9.66
C LYS A 80 -22.87 -3.02 -9.31
N ASP A 81 -21.89 -3.43 -8.51
CA ASP A 81 -21.74 -4.80 -8.08
C ASP A 81 -22.23 -5.00 -6.65
N LYS A 82 -23.00 -6.07 -6.41
CA LYS A 82 -23.58 -6.37 -5.12
C LYS A 82 -22.53 -6.98 -4.20
N ARG A 83 -22.48 -6.49 -2.96
CA ARG A 83 -21.65 -7.14 -1.95
C ARG A 83 -22.20 -8.52 -1.59
N PRO A 84 -21.32 -9.52 -1.37
CA PRO A 84 -21.74 -10.87 -0.95
C PRO A 84 -22.56 -10.90 0.33
N ASP A 85 -22.32 -9.95 1.24
CA ASP A 85 -23.08 -9.78 2.50
C ASP A 85 -24.41 -9.03 2.34
N GLY A 86 -24.74 -8.57 1.13
CA GLY A 86 -26.00 -7.86 0.83
C GLY A 86 -26.06 -6.41 1.34
N THR A 87 -24.98 -5.86 1.89
CA THR A 87 -24.99 -4.52 2.51
C THR A 87 -24.91 -3.35 1.52
N GLY A 88 -24.68 -3.60 0.23
CA GLY A 88 -24.58 -2.54 -0.77
C GLY A 88 -24.35 -3.03 -2.19
N ASN A 89 -24.32 -2.09 -3.14
CA ASN A 89 -24.08 -2.35 -4.57
C ASN A 89 -22.78 -1.68 -5.04
N ASP A 90 -21.78 -1.65 -4.18
CA ASP A 90 -20.48 -0.98 -4.39
C ASP A 90 -19.32 -1.93 -4.06
N ALA A 91 -19.45 -3.22 -4.39
CA ALA A 91 -18.41 -4.21 -4.12
C ALA A 91 -17.15 -3.92 -4.94
N PHE A 92 -17.28 -3.78 -6.24
CA PHE A 92 -16.14 -3.62 -7.14
C PHE A 92 -15.68 -2.16 -7.32
N PRO A 93 -14.35 -1.91 -7.30
CA PRO A 93 -13.28 -2.71 -6.70
C PRO A 93 -13.17 -2.48 -5.18
N SER A 94 -12.41 -3.33 -4.47
CA SER A 94 -12.21 -3.20 -3.03
C SER A 94 -11.36 -1.97 -2.67
N GLY A 95 -11.97 -0.97 -2.04
CA GLY A 95 -11.27 0.27 -1.62
C GLY A 95 -10.27 0.06 -0.49
N HIS A 96 -10.53 -0.86 0.45
CA HIS A 96 -9.58 -1.20 1.53
C HIS A 96 -8.32 -1.83 0.94
N THR A 97 -8.50 -2.76 0.00
CA THR A 97 -7.38 -3.43 -0.67
C THR A 97 -6.58 -2.45 -1.52
N SER A 98 -7.24 -1.59 -2.32
CA SER A 98 -6.52 -0.63 -3.15
C SER A 98 -5.68 0.34 -2.31
N PHE A 99 -6.20 0.81 -1.18
CA PHE A 99 -5.45 1.70 -0.29
C PHE A 99 -4.29 0.99 0.42
N ALA A 100 -4.50 -0.26 0.89
CA ALA A 100 -3.46 -1.06 1.51
C ALA A 100 -2.28 -1.33 0.55
N PHE A 101 -2.59 -1.72 -0.69
CA PHE A 101 -1.58 -1.96 -1.72
C PHE A 101 -0.88 -0.68 -2.18
N ALA A 102 -1.60 0.45 -2.24
CA ALA A 102 -0.96 1.75 -2.48
C ALA A 102 0.06 2.09 -1.38
N GLY A 103 -0.32 1.95 -0.10
CA GLY A 103 0.59 2.15 1.02
C GLY A 103 1.80 1.20 1.00
N ALA A 104 1.57 -0.08 0.66
CA ALA A 104 2.65 -1.07 0.54
C ALA A 104 3.62 -0.73 -0.62
N THR A 105 3.08 -0.23 -1.73
CA THR A 105 3.90 0.19 -2.88
C THR A 105 4.72 1.44 -2.54
N ILE A 106 4.13 2.41 -1.83
CA ILE A 106 4.86 3.58 -1.31
C ILE A 106 6.01 3.12 -0.40
N LEU A 107 5.72 2.24 0.56
CA LEU A 107 6.71 1.68 1.49
C LEU A 107 7.85 0.96 0.73
N HIS A 108 7.50 0.18 -0.29
CA HIS A 108 8.47 -0.49 -1.16
C HIS A 108 9.35 0.51 -1.91
N LYS A 109 8.78 1.54 -2.52
CA LYS A 109 9.52 2.55 -3.29
C LYS A 109 10.50 3.33 -2.41
N GLU A 110 10.13 3.59 -1.17
CA GLU A 110 10.97 4.36 -0.24
C GLU A 110 12.04 3.52 0.45
N TYR A 111 11.75 2.27 0.81
CA TYR A 111 12.62 1.46 1.66
C TYR A 111 12.96 0.08 1.12
N GLY A 112 12.43 -0.32 -0.03
CA GLY A 112 12.69 -1.64 -0.61
C GLY A 112 14.17 -1.90 -0.91
N LYS A 113 14.93 -0.85 -1.19
CA LYS A 113 16.39 -0.92 -1.40
C LYS A 113 17.19 -0.97 -0.08
N VAL A 114 16.62 -0.45 1.01
CA VAL A 114 17.22 -0.54 2.35
C VAL A 114 17.12 -1.97 2.87
N SER A 115 15.95 -2.58 2.71
CA SER A 115 15.74 -3.99 3.03
C SER A 115 14.55 -4.55 2.25
N PRO A 116 14.73 -5.63 1.48
CA PRO A 116 13.62 -6.29 0.77
C PRO A 116 12.56 -6.83 1.74
N TRP A 117 12.92 -7.12 2.98
CA TRP A 117 11.99 -7.60 4.01
C TRP A 117 10.95 -6.55 4.41
N ILE A 118 11.27 -5.26 4.30
CA ILE A 118 10.30 -4.18 4.52
C ILE A 118 9.19 -4.25 3.46
N SER A 119 9.56 -4.51 2.21
CA SER A 119 8.60 -4.69 1.11
C SER A 119 7.73 -5.93 1.33
N VAL A 120 8.36 -7.06 1.70
CA VAL A 120 7.65 -8.31 2.01
C VAL A 120 6.64 -8.10 3.14
N ALA A 121 7.04 -7.41 4.21
CA ALA A 121 6.14 -7.08 5.32
C ALA A 121 4.99 -6.17 4.88
N GLY A 122 5.26 -5.11 4.11
CA GLY A 122 4.25 -4.18 3.62
C GLY A 122 3.20 -4.87 2.74
N TYR A 123 3.65 -5.62 1.73
CA TYR A 123 2.74 -6.38 0.87
C TYR A 123 2.06 -7.54 1.60
N GLY A 124 2.71 -8.13 2.61
CA GLY A 124 2.10 -9.12 3.50
C GLY A 124 0.89 -8.55 4.23
N VAL A 125 1.03 -7.37 4.84
CA VAL A 125 -0.09 -6.67 5.52
C VAL A 125 -1.20 -6.29 4.53
N ALA A 126 -0.85 -5.81 3.33
CA ALA A 126 -1.83 -5.50 2.30
C ALA A 126 -2.61 -6.75 1.85
N THR A 127 -1.91 -7.89 1.71
CA THR A 127 -2.54 -9.18 1.39
C THR A 127 -3.44 -9.65 2.52
N LEU A 128 -3.04 -9.53 3.78
CA LEU A 128 -3.89 -9.85 4.94
C LEU A 128 -5.16 -8.99 4.93
N THR A 129 -5.04 -7.69 4.60
CA THR A 129 -6.21 -6.83 4.42
C THR A 129 -7.16 -7.38 3.35
N ALA A 130 -6.63 -7.77 2.18
CA ALA A 130 -7.43 -8.35 1.09
C ALA A 130 -8.13 -9.65 1.50
N VAL A 131 -7.39 -10.57 2.13
CA VAL A 131 -7.93 -11.85 2.61
C VAL A 131 -9.03 -11.65 3.65
N ASP A 132 -8.85 -10.70 4.59
CA ASP A 132 -9.87 -10.42 5.59
C ASP A 132 -11.16 -9.86 4.98
N ARG A 133 -11.07 -9.06 3.90
CA ARG A 133 -12.25 -8.59 3.14
C ARG A 133 -13.05 -9.74 2.54
N VAL A 134 -12.37 -10.71 1.94
CA VAL A 134 -13.02 -11.90 1.37
C VAL A 134 -13.58 -12.81 2.47
N ARG A 135 -12.79 -13.08 3.53
CA ARG A 135 -13.21 -13.88 4.67
C ARG A 135 -14.48 -13.36 5.35
N ARG A 136 -14.63 -12.04 5.41
CA ARG A 136 -15.80 -11.37 6.01
C ARG A 136 -16.97 -11.21 5.05
N HIS A 137 -16.91 -11.82 3.84
CA HIS A 137 -17.93 -11.70 2.80
C HIS A 137 -18.26 -10.25 2.38
N ARG A 138 -17.28 -9.33 2.53
CA ARG A 138 -17.43 -7.93 2.11
C ARG A 138 -17.12 -7.74 0.64
N HIS A 139 -16.26 -8.59 0.09
CA HIS A 139 -15.78 -8.58 -1.29
C HIS A 139 -15.51 -9.97 -1.80
N GLU A 140 -15.54 -10.15 -3.11
CA GLU A 140 -15.09 -11.36 -3.80
C GLU A 140 -13.59 -11.23 -4.18
N TRP A 141 -13.02 -12.33 -4.72
CA TRP A 141 -11.59 -12.34 -5.07
C TRP A 141 -11.24 -11.37 -6.20
N ASP A 142 -12.11 -11.19 -7.17
CA ASP A 142 -11.95 -10.24 -8.27
C ASP A 142 -11.95 -8.79 -7.80
N ASP A 143 -12.80 -8.42 -6.82
CA ASP A 143 -12.81 -7.11 -6.19
C ASP A 143 -11.47 -6.75 -5.56
N VAL A 144 -10.89 -7.70 -4.80
CA VAL A 144 -9.63 -7.48 -4.09
C VAL A 144 -8.44 -7.55 -5.04
N LEU A 145 -8.45 -8.39 -6.05
CA LEU A 145 -7.40 -8.44 -7.08
C LEU A 145 -7.39 -7.16 -7.90
N ALA A 146 -8.56 -6.68 -8.34
CA ALA A 146 -8.68 -5.38 -9.01
C ALA A 146 -8.23 -4.25 -8.10
N GLY A 147 -8.62 -4.26 -6.81
CA GLY A 147 -8.17 -3.30 -5.82
C GLY A 147 -6.65 -3.28 -5.66
N ALA A 148 -6.02 -4.45 -5.56
CA ALA A 148 -4.57 -4.59 -5.47
C ALA A 148 -3.86 -4.00 -6.70
N ALA A 149 -4.34 -4.33 -7.90
CA ALA A 149 -3.80 -3.79 -9.14
C ALA A 149 -3.93 -2.27 -9.22
N ILE A 150 -5.09 -1.72 -8.84
CA ILE A 150 -5.31 -0.27 -8.78
C ILE A 150 -4.33 0.39 -7.80
N GLY A 151 -4.16 -0.16 -6.59
CA GLY A 151 -3.25 0.38 -5.59
C GLY A 151 -1.81 0.48 -6.09
N VAL A 152 -1.31 -0.58 -6.73
CA VAL A 152 0.03 -0.60 -7.32
C VAL A 152 0.16 0.39 -8.47
N LEU A 153 -0.72 0.30 -9.48
CA LEU A 153 -0.63 1.10 -10.70
C LEU A 153 -0.86 2.59 -10.44
N ALA A 154 -1.83 2.93 -9.59
CA ALA A 154 -2.08 4.32 -9.21
C ALA A 154 -0.89 4.92 -8.43
N THR A 155 -0.20 4.12 -7.61
CA THR A 155 1.02 4.57 -6.93
C THR A 155 2.16 4.79 -7.91
N GLU A 156 2.37 3.90 -8.88
CA GLU A 156 3.37 4.11 -9.93
C GLU A 156 3.11 5.40 -10.73
N ALA A 157 1.87 5.63 -11.12
CA ALA A 157 1.46 6.86 -11.80
C ALA A 157 1.60 8.09 -10.88
N GLY A 158 1.23 7.95 -9.60
CA GLY A 158 1.33 9.01 -8.59
C GLY A 158 2.77 9.47 -8.35
N TYR A 159 3.73 8.53 -8.30
CA TYR A 159 5.14 8.87 -8.19
C TYR A 159 5.65 9.61 -9.42
N ARG A 160 5.25 9.18 -10.64
CA ARG A 160 5.62 9.91 -11.86
C ARG A 160 5.07 11.33 -11.87
N LEU A 161 3.81 11.50 -11.49
CA LEU A 161 3.17 12.81 -11.40
C LEU A 161 3.81 13.68 -10.31
N GLY A 162 4.06 13.12 -9.15
CA GLY A 162 4.69 13.85 -8.04
C GLY A 162 6.13 14.25 -8.34
N ASP A 163 6.89 13.42 -9.04
CA ASP A 163 8.23 13.75 -9.52
C ASP A 163 8.22 14.91 -10.53
N LEU A 164 7.22 14.95 -11.41
CA LEU A 164 7.01 16.10 -12.32
C LEU A 164 6.66 17.38 -11.56
N ILE A 165 5.85 17.29 -10.50
CA ILE A 165 5.44 18.46 -9.68
C ILE A 165 6.61 18.97 -8.83
N THR A 166 7.39 18.08 -8.24
CA THR A 166 8.50 18.45 -7.35
C THR A 166 9.77 18.84 -8.09
N GLY A 167 9.94 18.34 -9.32
CA GLY A 167 11.21 18.40 -10.06
C GLY A 167 12.29 17.51 -9.46
N GLU A 168 11.94 16.67 -8.47
CA GLU A 168 12.88 15.78 -7.80
C GLU A 168 12.72 14.34 -8.32
N HIS A 169 13.83 13.61 -8.41
CA HIS A 169 13.84 12.21 -8.81
C HIS A 169 14.31 11.32 -7.64
N SER A 170 14.11 10.02 -7.74
CA SER A 170 14.63 9.07 -6.75
C SER A 170 16.16 9.21 -6.65
N ARG A 171 16.68 9.20 -5.42
CA ARG A 171 18.13 9.13 -5.17
C ARG A 171 18.80 7.91 -5.79
N TYR A 172 18.01 6.91 -6.14
CA TYR A 172 18.46 5.68 -6.74
C TYR A 172 17.80 5.53 -8.11
N SER A 173 18.57 5.51 -9.17
CA SER A 173 18.11 5.12 -10.50
C SER A 173 18.81 3.84 -10.94
N VAL A 174 18.03 2.92 -11.51
CA VAL A 174 18.55 1.70 -12.14
C VAL A 174 18.33 1.83 -13.63
N GLY A 175 19.42 1.95 -14.38
CA GLY A 175 19.39 1.88 -15.84
C GLY A 175 19.71 0.44 -16.28
N VAL A 176 18.88 -0.11 -17.16
CA VAL A 176 19.17 -1.37 -17.84
C VAL A 176 19.53 -1.03 -19.28
N SER A 177 20.76 -1.34 -19.67
CA SER A 177 21.25 -1.22 -21.05
C SER A 177 21.65 -2.60 -21.56
N PRO A 178 21.80 -2.79 -22.90
CA PRO A 178 22.32 -4.04 -23.46
C PRO A 178 23.71 -4.44 -22.92
N GLU A 179 24.42 -3.47 -22.34
CA GLU A 179 25.81 -3.66 -21.83
C GLU A 179 25.82 -3.98 -20.32
N GLY A 180 24.66 -3.91 -19.63
CA GLY A 180 24.58 -4.21 -18.20
C GLY A 180 23.54 -3.39 -17.41
N VAL A 181 23.56 -3.60 -16.10
CA VAL A 181 22.71 -2.87 -15.15
C VAL A 181 23.55 -1.79 -14.47
N THR A 182 23.18 -0.54 -14.64
CA THR A 182 23.83 0.61 -13.99
C THR A 182 22.97 1.09 -12.83
N VAL A 183 23.54 1.16 -11.64
CA VAL A 183 22.91 1.76 -10.47
C VAL A 183 23.57 3.12 -10.22
N CYS A 184 22.81 4.20 -10.44
CA CYS A 184 23.27 5.54 -10.10
C CYS A 184 22.69 5.94 -8.73
N VAL A 185 23.57 6.40 -7.83
CA VAL A 185 23.21 7.00 -6.55
C VAL A 185 23.51 8.49 -6.66
N GLN A 186 22.48 9.34 -6.55
CA GLN A 186 22.69 10.80 -6.40
C GLN A 186 23.04 11.08 -4.94
N LEU A 187 24.24 11.59 -4.72
CA LEU A 187 24.74 12.06 -3.43
C LEU A 187 24.18 13.42 -3.07
#